data_eb1b64cbe8175316ff64d8ceb786a342
#
_entry.id   eb1b64cbe8175316ff64d8ceb786a342
#
_cell.length_a   1.000
_cell.length_b   1.000
_cell.length_c   1.000
_cell.angle_alpha   90.00
_cell.angle_beta   90.00
_cell.angle_gamma   90.00
#
_symmetry.space_group_name_H-M   'P 1'
#
loop_
_entity.id
_entity.type
_entity.pdbx_description
1 polymer ?
#
loop_
_entity_poly.entity_id
_entity_poly.type
_entity_poly.pdbx_seq_one_letter_code
_entity_poly.pdbx_strand_id
1 'polypeptide(L)'
;TGQPAQTLAWFLPAFLGLSALGWVASGGPFWVDYPQLGNFNFTGGDRLSAEYTALTLGLILYTAAFIADIVRAGIQSVPHGQVEAARAQGFSGGQTLRLIVLPQALRLIIPPLGNQYLNLAKNSSLGIAIGFFDVYNVANVISNQTGQAVAVFVVMMGIYLAISLAISAIMNGVNYLMRQRSR
;
A
#
# COMPACT_ATOMS: atom_id res chain seq x y z
N THR A 1 32.95 -7.29 10.63
CA THR A 1 32.32 -8.23 9.69
C THR A 1 30.89 -8.54 10.14
N GLY A 2 30.02 -7.55 10.07
CA GLY A 2 28.59 -7.72 10.32
C GLY A 2 27.86 -8.00 9.02
N GLN A 3 27.26 -9.17 8.89
CA GLN A 3 26.40 -9.50 7.76
C GLN A 3 24.92 -9.20 8.09
N PRO A 4 24.39 -8.01 7.78
CA PRO A 4 22.96 -7.71 7.99
C PRO A 4 22.06 -8.40 6.97
N ALA A 5 22.62 -9.00 5.91
CA ALA A 5 21.84 -9.68 4.87
C ALA A 5 21.23 -11.01 5.33
N GLN A 6 21.81 -11.67 6.34
CA GLN A 6 21.31 -12.97 6.81
C GLN A 6 20.06 -12.84 7.70
N THR A 7 19.94 -11.77 8.49
CA THR A 7 18.77 -11.58 9.33
C THR A 7 17.50 -11.32 8.53
N LEU A 8 17.59 -10.56 7.42
CA LEU A 8 16.45 -10.31 6.54
C LEU A 8 16.06 -11.56 5.73
N ALA A 9 17.05 -12.39 5.37
CA ALA A 9 16.82 -13.65 4.67
C ALA A 9 16.06 -14.68 5.54
N TRP A 10 16.24 -14.62 6.87
CA TRP A 10 15.52 -15.48 7.81
C TRP A 10 14.19 -14.89 8.28
N PHE A 11 14.05 -13.56 8.24
CA PHE A 11 12.82 -12.89 8.70
C PHE A 11 11.62 -13.23 7.79
N LEU A 12 11.81 -13.26 6.48
CA LEU A 12 10.74 -13.55 5.53
C LEU A 12 10.21 -14.99 5.64
N PRO A 13 11.06 -16.05 5.64
CA PRO A 13 10.59 -17.41 5.84
C PRO A 13 10.05 -17.66 7.27
N ALA A 14 10.61 -17.00 8.30
CA ALA A 14 10.07 -17.09 9.66
C ALA A 14 8.69 -16.43 9.76
N PHE A 15 8.50 -15.27 9.14
CA PHE A 15 7.20 -14.59 9.09
C PHE A 15 6.16 -15.42 8.33
N LEU A 16 6.52 -15.96 7.16
CA LEU A 16 5.64 -16.83 6.38
C LEU A 16 5.34 -18.15 7.12
N GLY A 17 6.33 -18.71 7.81
CA GLY A 17 6.15 -19.91 8.61
C GLY A 17 5.23 -19.69 9.82
N LEU A 18 5.40 -18.58 10.54
CA LEU A 18 4.53 -18.21 11.66
C LEU A 18 3.11 -17.87 11.18
N SER A 19 2.98 -17.21 10.04
CA SER A 19 1.67 -16.92 9.42
C SER A 19 0.97 -18.21 8.99
N ALA A 20 1.70 -19.14 8.37
CA ALA A 20 1.18 -20.44 7.97
C ALA A 20 0.80 -21.31 9.18
N LEU A 21 1.61 -21.30 10.24
CA LEU A 21 1.29 -22.02 11.49
C LEU A 21 0.08 -21.41 12.18
N GLY A 22 -0.02 -20.08 12.25
CA GLY A 22 -1.20 -19.40 12.79
C GLY A 22 -2.45 -19.72 11.98
N TRP A 23 -2.33 -19.80 10.67
CA TRP A 23 -3.42 -20.17 9.77
C TRP A 23 -3.88 -21.63 9.97
N VAL A 24 -2.94 -22.57 10.06
CA VAL A 24 -3.24 -23.99 10.34
C VAL A 24 -3.83 -24.16 11.75
N ALA A 25 -3.29 -23.45 12.75
CA ALA A 25 -3.77 -23.50 14.13
C ALA A 25 -5.18 -22.91 14.30
N SER A 26 -5.56 -21.93 13.45
CA SER A 26 -6.93 -21.36 13.42
C SER A 26 -7.95 -22.21 12.66
N GLY A 27 -7.56 -23.41 12.21
CA GLY A 27 -8.45 -24.34 11.51
C GLY A 27 -8.60 -24.05 10.02
N GLY A 28 -7.68 -23.27 9.43
CA GLY A 28 -7.68 -22.94 8.00
C GLY A 28 -8.91 -22.13 7.59
N PRO A 29 -9.01 -20.84 7.97
CA PRO A 29 -10.24 -20.03 7.83
C PRO A 29 -10.63 -19.68 6.38
N PHE A 30 -9.97 -20.21 5.37
CA PHE A 30 -10.44 -20.09 3.99
C PHE A 30 -11.52 -21.14 3.68
N TRP A 31 -12.68 -20.96 4.29
CA TRP A 31 -13.89 -21.52 3.73
C TRP A 31 -14.23 -20.68 2.51
N VAL A 32 -13.94 -21.20 1.34
CA VAL A 32 -14.43 -20.58 0.11
C VAL A 32 -15.90 -20.93 0.02
N ASP A 33 -16.74 -20.02 0.46
CA ASP A 33 -18.17 -20.12 0.34
C ASP A 33 -18.54 -19.81 -1.13
N TYR A 34 -18.89 -20.82 -1.89
CA TYR A 34 -19.25 -20.66 -3.29
C TYR A 34 -20.68 -20.15 -3.41
N PRO A 35 -20.96 -19.13 -4.24
CA PRO A 35 -22.33 -18.69 -4.47
C PRO A 35 -23.14 -19.83 -5.10
N GLN A 36 -24.20 -20.25 -4.43
CA GLN A 36 -25.15 -21.26 -4.93
C GLN A 36 -26.43 -20.57 -5.40
N LEU A 37 -26.99 -21.06 -6.49
CA LEU A 37 -28.29 -20.60 -6.99
C LEU A 37 -29.38 -21.07 -6.03
N GLY A 38 -29.94 -20.16 -5.23
CA GLY A 38 -31.20 -20.39 -4.54
C GLY A 38 -32.41 -20.16 -5.45
N ASN A 39 -33.62 -20.45 -4.96
CA ASN A 39 -34.84 -20.34 -5.75
C ASN A 39 -35.15 -18.91 -6.26
N PHE A 40 -34.65 -17.86 -5.63
CA PHE A 40 -34.88 -16.45 -5.98
C PHE A 40 -33.64 -15.56 -5.93
N ASN A 41 -32.51 -16.06 -5.39
CA ASN A 41 -31.28 -15.28 -5.25
C ASN A 41 -30.09 -16.21 -5.05
N PHE A 42 -28.87 -15.68 -5.24
CA PHE A 42 -27.64 -16.38 -4.86
C PHE A 42 -27.52 -16.41 -3.33
N THR A 43 -27.23 -17.58 -2.76
CA THR A 43 -26.91 -17.79 -1.34
C THR A 43 -25.45 -18.19 -1.22
N GLY A 44 -24.74 -17.64 -0.22
CA GLY A 44 -23.30 -17.87 -0.05
C GLY A 44 -22.45 -16.95 -0.96
N GLY A 45 -21.12 -17.01 -0.74
CA GLY A 45 -20.13 -16.18 -1.41
C GLY A 45 -20.04 -14.76 -0.89
N ASP A 46 -18.85 -14.14 -1.04
CA ASP A 46 -18.64 -12.73 -0.73
C ASP A 46 -19.30 -11.85 -1.78
N ARG A 47 -20.11 -10.90 -1.35
CA ARG A 47 -20.74 -9.92 -2.23
C ARG A 47 -19.89 -8.67 -2.32
N LEU A 48 -19.27 -8.46 -3.47
CA LEU A 48 -18.66 -7.16 -3.78
C LEU A 48 -19.77 -6.22 -4.26
N SER A 49 -20.02 -5.15 -3.50
CA SER A 49 -20.98 -4.14 -3.96
C SER A 49 -20.42 -3.37 -5.16
N ALA A 50 -21.32 -2.85 -6.01
CA ALA A 50 -20.93 -2.05 -7.17
C ALA A 50 -20.14 -0.80 -6.74
N GLU A 51 -20.52 -0.19 -5.62
CA GLU A 51 -19.87 0.98 -5.03
C GLU A 51 -18.44 0.65 -4.58
N TYR A 52 -18.26 -0.49 -3.89
CA TYR A 52 -16.92 -0.96 -3.49
C TYR A 52 -16.02 -1.20 -4.70
N THR A 53 -16.55 -1.87 -5.72
CA THR A 53 -15.80 -2.18 -6.93
C THR A 53 -15.41 -0.90 -7.68
N ALA A 54 -16.37 0.02 -7.86
CA ALA A 54 -16.13 1.30 -8.52
C ALA A 54 -15.11 2.15 -7.78
N LEU A 55 -15.24 2.27 -6.44
CA LEU A 55 -14.28 3.02 -5.61
C LEU A 55 -12.89 2.42 -5.70
N THR A 56 -12.79 1.11 -5.54
CA THR A 56 -11.50 0.40 -5.54
C THR A 56 -10.79 0.54 -6.89
N LEU A 57 -11.49 0.29 -7.99
CA LEU A 57 -10.91 0.46 -9.33
C LEU A 57 -10.52 1.91 -9.61
N GLY A 58 -11.36 2.86 -9.25
CA GLY A 58 -11.07 4.29 -9.39
C GLY A 58 -9.82 4.70 -8.62
N LEU A 59 -9.71 4.31 -7.35
CA LEU A 59 -8.55 4.61 -6.51
C LEU A 59 -7.28 3.91 -7.01
N ILE A 60 -7.38 2.66 -7.47
CA ILE A 60 -6.24 1.91 -8.04
C ILE A 60 -5.72 2.63 -9.30
N LEU A 61 -6.59 2.93 -10.26
CA LEU A 61 -6.18 3.56 -11.51
C LEU A 61 -5.62 4.97 -11.28
N TYR A 62 -6.28 5.77 -10.46
CA TYR A 62 -5.81 7.10 -10.08
C TYR A 62 -4.43 7.04 -9.42
N THR A 63 -4.27 6.22 -8.39
CA THR A 63 -3.02 6.14 -7.64
C THR A 63 -1.89 5.53 -8.48
N ALA A 64 -2.20 4.53 -9.32
CA ALA A 64 -1.23 3.91 -10.21
C ALA A 64 -0.62 4.91 -11.20
N ALA A 65 -1.41 5.85 -11.73
CA ALA A 65 -0.90 6.89 -12.62
C ALA A 65 0.16 7.76 -11.93
N PHE A 66 -0.11 8.23 -10.71
CA PHE A 66 0.85 9.03 -9.94
C PHE A 66 2.09 8.22 -9.53
N ILE A 67 1.91 6.96 -9.14
CA ILE A 67 3.03 6.08 -8.80
C ILE A 67 3.91 5.87 -10.04
N ALA A 68 3.31 5.67 -11.21
CA ALA A 68 4.05 5.50 -12.46
C ALA A 68 4.90 6.74 -12.79
N ASP A 69 4.38 7.94 -12.58
CA ASP A 69 5.13 9.18 -12.78
C ASP A 69 6.28 9.33 -11.78
N ILE A 70 6.06 9.01 -10.50
CA ILE A 70 7.11 9.01 -9.48
C ILE A 70 8.24 8.03 -9.85
N VAL A 71 7.87 6.81 -10.27
CA VAL A 71 8.84 5.78 -10.66
C VAL A 71 9.62 6.22 -11.90
N ARG A 72 8.91 6.76 -12.90
CA ARG A 72 9.55 7.30 -14.12
C ARG A 72 10.54 8.40 -13.77
N ALA A 73 10.15 9.39 -12.98
CA ALA A 73 11.01 10.49 -12.56
C ALA A 73 12.23 9.98 -11.78
N GLY A 74 12.05 9.01 -10.88
CA GLY A 74 13.14 8.40 -10.13
C GLY A 74 14.14 7.66 -11.02
N ILE A 75 13.68 6.94 -12.03
CA ILE A 75 14.57 6.26 -12.98
C ILE A 75 15.31 7.27 -13.87
N GLN A 76 14.61 8.28 -14.36
CA GLN A 76 15.19 9.30 -15.24
C GLN A 76 16.16 10.25 -14.54
N SER A 77 16.11 10.34 -13.21
CA SER A 77 17.02 11.17 -12.42
C SER A 77 18.45 10.60 -12.33
N VAL A 78 18.65 9.32 -12.69
CA VAL A 78 19.97 8.71 -12.66
C VAL A 78 20.81 9.27 -13.85
N PRO A 79 22.00 9.84 -13.56
CA PRO A 79 22.83 10.44 -14.61
C PRO A 79 23.19 9.46 -15.73
N HIS A 80 22.99 9.87 -16.98
CA HIS A 80 23.28 9.02 -18.16
C HIS A 80 24.71 8.50 -18.17
N GLY A 81 25.70 9.29 -17.72
CA GLY A 81 27.09 8.87 -17.65
C GLY A 81 27.34 7.63 -16.80
N GLN A 82 26.51 7.37 -15.77
CA GLN A 82 26.62 6.13 -14.99
C GLN A 82 26.13 4.91 -15.77
N VAL A 83 25.11 5.08 -16.57
CA VAL A 83 24.59 4.03 -17.45
C VAL A 83 25.59 3.73 -18.57
N GLU A 84 26.21 4.75 -19.14
CA GLU A 84 27.24 4.61 -20.18
C GLU A 84 28.50 3.95 -19.61
N ALA A 85 28.96 4.36 -18.45
CA ALA A 85 30.11 3.74 -17.78
C ALA A 85 29.87 2.26 -17.46
N ALA A 86 28.67 1.90 -17.01
CA ALA A 86 28.30 0.49 -16.78
C ALA A 86 28.34 -0.33 -18.08
N ARG A 87 27.81 0.22 -19.18
CA ARG A 87 27.85 -0.41 -20.49
C ARG A 87 29.25 -0.57 -21.01
N ALA A 88 30.11 0.44 -20.82
CA ALA A 88 31.52 0.36 -21.18
C ALA A 88 32.29 -0.74 -20.42
N GLN A 89 31.85 -1.06 -19.20
CA GLN A 89 32.36 -2.19 -18.41
C GLN A 89 31.77 -3.56 -18.80
N GLY A 90 30.89 -3.60 -19.81
CA GLY A 90 30.28 -4.84 -20.30
C GLY A 90 29.03 -5.29 -19.56
N PHE A 91 28.44 -4.44 -18.73
CA PHE A 91 27.18 -4.79 -18.04
C PHE A 91 26.02 -4.86 -19.05
N SER A 92 25.24 -5.93 -18.95
CA SER A 92 24.00 -6.04 -19.70
C SER A 92 22.98 -5.01 -19.22
N GLY A 93 21.95 -4.72 -20.02
CA GLY A 93 20.89 -3.77 -19.64
C GLY A 93 20.21 -4.11 -18.30
N GLY A 94 19.96 -5.41 -18.06
CA GLY A 94 19.37 -5.90 -16.80
C GLY A 94 20.33 -5.73 -15.61
N GLN A 95 21.62 -5.96 -15.79
CA GLN A 95 22.64 -5.73 -14.76
C GLN A 95 22.77 -4.24 -14.44
N THR A 96 22.82 -3.39 -15.48
CA THR A 96 22.84 -1.93 -15.33
C THR A 96 21.63 -1.44 -14.56
N LEU A 97 20.43 -1.91 -14.91
CA LEU A 97 19.20 -1.55 -14.20
C LEU A 97 19.25 -1.96 -12.72
N ARG A 98 19.61 -3.22 -12.45
CA ARG A 98 19.55 -3.80 -11.10
C ARG A 98 20.65 -3.28 -10.18
N LEU A 99 21.87 -3.09 -10.70
CA LEU A 99 23.04 -2.78 -9.88
C LEU A 99 23.34 -1.29 -9.80
N ILE A 100 22.97 -0.51 -10.81
CA ILE A 100 23.31 0.92 -10.90
C ILE A 100 22.07 1.80 -10.78
N VAL A 101 21.06 1.59 -11.64
CA VAL A 101 19.91 2.49 -11.74
C VAL A 101 18.95 2.30 -10.57
N LEU A 102 18.51 1.07 -10.32
CA LEU A 102 17.47 0.79 -9.33
C LEU A 102 17.84 1.23 -7.89
N PRO A 103 19.07 0.98 -7.38
CA PRO A 103 19.43 1.42 -6.05
C PRO A 103 19.43 2.94 -5.88
N GLN A 104 19.75 3.69 -6.92
CA GLN A 104 19.74 5.16 -6.91
C GLN A 104 18.33 5.70 -7.09
N ALA A 105 17.58 5.16 -8.05
CA ALA A 105 16.19 5.55 -8.31
C ALA A 105 15.29 5.33 -7.08
N LEU A 106 15.42 4.19 -6.37
CA LEU A 106 14.60 3.89 -5.20
C LEU A 106 14.73 4.92 -4.08
N ARG A 107 15.90 5.56 -3.92
CA ARG A 107 16.09 6.62 -2.92
C ARG A 107 15.25 7.86 -3.22
N LEU A 108 14.99 8.12 -4.49
CA LEU A 108 14.17 9.25 -4.94
C LEU A 108 12.69 8.87 -5.05
N ILE A 109 12.39 7.61 -5.32
CA ILE A 109 11.03 7.08 -5.45
C ILE A 109 10.34 6.94 -4.08
N ILE A 110 11.04 6.38 -3.08
CA ILE A 110 10.41 5.99 -1.80
C ILE A 110 9.82 7.17 -1.02
N PRO A 111 10.47 8.35 -0.88
CA PRO A 111 9.88 9.45 -0.14
C PRO A 111 8.56 9.97 -0.74
N PRO A 112 8.42 10.22 -2.05
CA PRO A 112 7.16 10.62 -2.65
C PRO A 112 6.07 9.54 -2.59
N LEU A 113 6.42 8.25 -2.60
CA LEU A 113 5.45 7.16 -2.44
C LEU A 113 4.72 7.25 -1.09
N GLY A 114 5.41 7.66 -0.02
CA GLY A 114 4.78 7.89 1.28
C GLY A 114 3.62 8.88 1.21
N ASN A 115 3.80 9.97 0.46
CA ASN A 115 2.75 10.96 0.24
C ASN A 115 1.58 10.38 -0.56
N GLN A 116 1.84 9.50 -1.54
CA GLN A 116 0.77 8.84 -2.30
C GLN A 116 -0.06 7.90 -1.43
N TYR A 117 0.56 7.14 -0.52
CA TYR A 117 -0.20 6.31 0.43
C TYR A 117 -1.02 7.14 1.41
N LEU A 118 -0.51 8.28 1.88
CA LEU A 118 -1.27 9.21 2.71
C LEU A 118 -2.46 9.81 1.94
N ASN A 119 -2.27 10.17 0.68
CA ASN A 119 -3.33 10.67 -0.19
C ASN A 119 -4.37 9.57 -0.47
N LEU A 120 -3.95 8.34 -0.74
CA LEU A 120 -4.85 7.21 -0.97
C LEU A 120 -5.77 6.98 0.24
N ALA A 121 -5.20 6.97 1.46
CA ALA A 121 -5.97 6.81 2.69
C ALA A 121 -7.02 7.92 2.89
N LYS A 122 -6.70 9.17 2.50
CA LYS A 122 -7.65 10.28 2.57
C LYS A 122 -8.68 10.25 1.44
N ASN A 123 -8.26 9.87 0.24
CA ASN A 123 -9.12 9.80 -0.93
C ASN A 123 -10.18 8.69 -0.83
N SER A 124 -10.01 7.70 0.07
CA SER A 124 -11.06 6.71 0.34
C SER A 124 -12.38 7.36 0.78
N SER A 125 -12.31 8.54 1.43
CA SER A 125 -13.50 9.31 1.84
C SER A 125 -14.34 9.83 0.67
N LEU A 126 -13.79 9.87 -0.55
CA LEU A 126 -14.55 10.20 -1.76
C LEU A 126 -15.64 9.17 -2.07
N GLY A 127 -15.56 7.98 -1.46
CA GLY A 127 -16.59 6.95 -1.53
C GLY A 127 -17.98 7.42 -1.12
N ILE A 128 -18.08 8.48 -0.30
CA ILE A 128 -19.37 9.07 0.05
C ILE A 128 -20.17 9.53 -1.17
N ALA A 129 -19.49 10.00 -2.23
CA ALA A 129 -20.14 10.49 -3.45
C ALA A 129 -20.93 9.40 -4.20
N ILE A 130 -20.56 8.13 -3.98
CA ILE A 130 -21.22 6.96 -4.57
C ILE A 130 -21.98 6.12 -3.54
N GLY A 131 -22.15 6.65 -2.32
CA GLY A 131 -22.87 5.97 -1.25
C GLY A 131 -22.11 4.84 -0.56
N PHE A 132 -20.79 4.72 -0.78
CA PHE A 132 -19.97 3.73 -0.08
C PHE A 132 -19.82 4.11 1.40
N PHE A 133 -20.01 3.13 2.30
CA PHE A 133 -19.90 3.31 3.74
C PHE A 133 -18.43 3.24 4.20
N ASP A 134 -17.72 4.33 4.04
CA ASP A 134 -16.40 4.56 4.63
C ASP A 134 -16.50 5.25 6.01
N VAL A 135 -15.35 5.55 6.62
CA VAL A 135 -15.28 6.26 7.92
C VAL A 135 -16.00 7.59 7.87
N TYR A 136 -15.92 8.33 6.76
CA TYR A 136 -16.54 9.63 6.62
C TYR A 136 -18.06 9.52 6.53
N ASN A 137 -18.57 8.58 5.71
CA ASN A 137 -20.01 8.35 5.57
C ASN A 137 -20.63 7.86 6.89
N VAL A 138 -19.98 6.88 7.56
CA VAL A 138 -20.43 6.41 8.87
C VAL A 138 -20.47 7.55 9.90
N ALA A 139 -19.45 8.41 9.93
CA ALA A 139 -19.42 9.58 10.80
C ALA A 139 -20.59 10.54 10.54
N ASN A 140 -20.92 10.80 9.26
CA ASN A 140 -22.09 11.62 8.91
C ASN A 140 -23.41 11.00 9.38
N VAL A 141 -23.59 9.69 9.20
CA VAL A 141 -24.79 8.98 9.66
C VAL A 141 -24.92 9.10 11.18
N ILE A 142 -23.85 8.84 11.94
CA ILE A 142 -23.86 8.95 13.40
C ILE A 142 -24.16 10.40 13.83
N SER A 143 -23.53 11.40 13.19
CA SER A 143 -23.76 12.81 13.47
C SER A 143 -25.23 13.20 13.28
N ASN A 144 -25.82 12.74 12.17
CA ASN A 144 -27.24 13.02 11.87
C ASN A 144 -28.20 12.33 12.85
N GLN A 145 -27.87 11.12 13.30
CA GLN A 145 -28.72 10.36 14.24
C GLN A 145 -28.60 10.85 15.67
N THR A 146 -27.41 11.29 16.10
CA THR A 146 -27.15 11.68 17.50
C THR A 146 -27.26 13.19 17.75
N GLY A 147 -27.17 14.00 16.69
CA GLY A 147 -27.03 15.46 16.79
C GLY A 147 -25.68 15.93 17.33
N GLN A 148 -24.73 15.02 17.58
CA GLN A 148 -23.43 15.33 18.20
C GLN A 148 -22.32 15.54 17.14
N ALA A 149 -22.52 16.48 16.25
CA ALA A 149 -21.60 16.71 15.12
C ALA A 149 -20.14 16.95 15.57
N VAL A 150 -19.92 17.74 16.62
CA VAL A 150 -18.56 18.08 17.09
C VAL A 150 -17.83 16.85 17.63
N ALA A 151 -18.49 16.02 18.45
CA ALA A 151 -17.89 14.82 19.02
C ALA A 151 -17.51 13.81 17.92
N VAL A 152 -18.42 13.59 16.97
CA VAL A 152 -18.19 12.68 15.83
C VAL A 152 -17.05 13.19 14.94
N PHE A 153 -16.98 14.51 14.69
CA PHE A 153 -15.91 15.10 13.92
C PHE A 153 -14.54 14.90 14.58
N VAL A 154 -14.44 15.09 15.89
CA VAL A 154 -13.19 14.87 16.65
C VAL A 154 -12.76 13.40 16.56
N VAL A 155 -13.68 12.45 16.69
CA VAL A 155 -13.38 11.02 16.55
C VAL A 155 -12.90 10.71 15.13
N MET A 156 -13.58 11.22 14.12
CA MET A 156 -13.19 11.04 12.71
C MET A 156 -11.78 11.60 12.45
N MET A 157 -11.48 12.79 12.92
CA MET A 157 -10.14 13.37 12.85
C MET A 157 -9.09 12.48 13.52
N GLY A 158 -9.40 11.94 14.69
CA GLY A 158 -8.54 11.02 15.42
C GLY A 158 -8.21 9.76 14.62
N ILE A 159 -9.21 9.18 13.96
CA ILE A 159 -9.02 7.99 13.10
C ILE A 159 -8.10 8.31 11.91
N TYR A 160 -8.38 9.39 11.16
CA TYR A 160 -7.52 9.77 10.03
C TYR A 160 -6.10 10.16 10.47
N LEU A 161 -5.96 10.79 11.63
CA LEU A 161 -4.65 11.11 12.21
C LEU A 161 -3.88 9.83 12.56
N ALA A 162 -4.53 8.86 13.21
CA ALA A 162 -3.92 7.58 13.56
C ALA A 162 -3.44 6.81 12.32
N ILE A 163 -4.29 6.72 11.28
CA ILE A 163 -3.92 6.10 10.00
C ILE A 163 -2.72 6.84 9.37
N SER A 164 -2.75 8.16 9.35
CA SER A 164 -1.68 8.97 8.77
C SER A 164 -0.35 8.81 9.52
N LEU A 165 -0.39 8.76 10.85
CA LEU A 165 0.79 8.51 11.68
C LEU A 165 1.34 7.10 11.46
N ALA A 166 0.48 6.09 11.35
CA ALA A 166 0.90 4.72 11.08
C ALA A 166 1.61 4.60 9.71
N ILE A 167 1.01 5.16 8.65
CA ILE A 167 1.63 5.19 7.31
C ILE A 167 2.95 5.94 7.35
N SER A 168 3.00 7.11 8.02
CA SER A 168 4.22 7.91 8.14
C SER A 168 5.33 7.16 8.89
N ALA A 169 4.99 6.46 9.96
CA ALA A 169 5.96 5.65 10.72
C ALA A 169 6.54 4.52 9.88
N ILE A 170 5.69 3.79 9.12
CA ILE A 170 6.12 2.73 8.20
C ILE A 170 7.07 3.31 7.13
N MET A 171 6.67 4.40 6.49
CA MET A 171 7.47 5.02 5.43
C MET A 171 8.79 5.60 5.93
N ASN A 172 8.82 6.17 7.14
CA ASN A 172 10.06 6.61 7.78
C ASN A 172 10.98 5.43 8.09
N GLY A 173 10.44 4.30 8.54
CA GLY A 173 11.19 3.07 8.75
C GLY A 173 11.83 2.57 7.45
N VAL A 174 11.06 2.53 6.35
CA VAL A 174 11.57 2.14 5.02
C VAL A 174 12.67 3.09 4.56
N ASN A 175 12.45 4.41 4.68
CA ASN A 175 13.46 5.42 4.33
C ASN A 175 14.75 5.27 5.13
N TYR A 176 14.65 4.99 6.42
CA TYR A 176 15.81 4.78 7.29
C TYR A 176 16.62 3.57 6.85
N LEU A 177 15.96 2.43 6.58
CA LEU A 177 16.60 1.21 6.09
C LEU A 177 17.31 1.41 4.75
N MET A 178 16.72 2.19 3.85
CA MET A 178 17.32 2.47 2.54
C MET A 178 18.55 3.37 2.64
N ARG A 179 18.56 4.33 3.58
CA ARG A 179 19.71 5.19 3.83
C ARG A 179 20.92 4.44 4.40
N GLN A 180 20.69 3.44 5.25
CA GLN A 180 21.77 2.64 5.84
C GLN A 180 22.50 1.75 4.83
N ARG A 181 21.78 1.23 3.83
CA ARG A 181 22.38 0.39 2.76
C ARG A 181 23.29 1.17 1.80
N SER A 182 23.39 2.45 1.95
CA SER A 182 24.15 3.33 1.05
C SER A 182 25.47 3.87 1.63
N ARG A 183 25.75 3.51 2.87
CA ARG A 183 27.06 3.72 3.53
C ARG A 183 27.85 2.42 3.53
#